data_e53ee63a614290502f4b435a1f83d4c9
#
_entry.id   e53ee63a614290502f4b435a1f83d4c9
#
_cell.length_a   1.000
_cell.length_b   1.000
_cell.length_c   1.000
_cell.angle_alpha   90.00
_cell.angle_beta   90.00
_cell.angle_gamma   90.00
#
_symmetry.space_group_name_H-M   'P 1'
#
loop_
_entity.id
_entity.type
_entity.pdbx_description
1 polymer ?
#
loop_
_entity_poly.entity_id
_entity_poly.type
_entity_poly.pdbx_seq_one_letter_code
_entity_poly.pdbx_strand_id
1 'polypeptide(L)'
;MQAAKDSFFMALRQRLAALNPARTVMIDGATVPGILVRENMEPRFNEAQPGVFYVDFGEMLIAESAHPMLGMDCRIWYASEGTTGGSGVDRGRMLAEMDDELVRICMPPHTEMLDYSQTPAADLGSGVFWTVPELGNAPGNAPIAKQQWSASEARITRYAQLRIYFFLPEAEA
;
A
#
# COMPACT_ATOMS: atom_id res chain seq x y z
N MET A 1 7.36 10.33 13.04
CA MET A 1 7.21 9.00 12.40
C MET A 1 5.79 8.75 11.92
N GLN A 2 4.77 8.89 12.76
CA GLN A 2 3.37 8.69 12.34
C GLN A 2 2.99 9.63 11.19
N ALA A 3 3.35 10.90 11.25
CA ALA A 3 3.09 11.86 10.18
C ALA A 3 3.64 11.43 8.81
N ALA A 4 4.81 10.77 8.76
CA ALA A 4 5.36 10.26 7.51
C ALA A 4 4.53 9.08 6.94
N LYS A 5 4.07 8.15 7.80
CA LYS A 5 3.17 7.07 7.41
C LYS A 5 1.85 7.62 6.87
N ASP A 6 1.26 8.55 7.61
CA ASP A 6 -0.02 9.17 7.25
C ASP A 6 0.10 9.95 5.93
N SER A 7 1.17 10.74 5.75
CA SER A 7 1.39 11.51 4.52
C SER A 7 1.59 10.60 3.32
N PHE A 8 2.39 9.54 3.45
CA PHE A 8 2.55 8.55 2.40
C PHE A 8 1.21 7.89 2.03
N PHE A 9 0.48 7.39 3.03
CA PHE A 9 -0.81 6.74 2.82
C PHE A 9 -1.83 7.68 2.17
N MET A 10 -1.94 8.91 2.66
CA MET A 10 -2.89 9.90 2.13
C MET A 10 -2.54 10.32 0.70
N ALA A 11 -1.24 10.44 0.38
CA ALA A 11 -0.80 10.71 -0.99
C ALA A 11 -1.23 9.59 -1.95
N LEU A 12 -0.98 8.32 -1.60
CA LEU A 12 -1.41 7.19 -2.42
C LEU A 12 -2.93 7.14 -2.58
N ARG A 13 -3.67 7.37 -1.48
CA ARG A 13 -5.13 7.36 -1.46
C ARG A 13 -5.73 8.44 -2.37
N GLN A 14 -5.22 9.66 -2.32
CA GLN A 14 -5.65 10.77 -3.17
C GLN A 14 -5.34 10.50 -4.64
N ARG A 15 -4.14 9.97 -4.93
CA ARG A 15 -3.73 9.62 -6.29
C ARG A 15 -4.56 8.48 -6.87
N LEU A 16 -4.89 7.47 -6.06
CA LEU A 16 -5.77 6.38 -6.49
C LEU A 16 -7.17 6.89 -6.81
N ALA A 17 -7.73 7.75 -5.96
CA ALA A 17 -9.04 8.37 -6.20
C ALA A 17 -9.07 9.19 -7.50
N ALA A 18 -7.98 9.87 -7.84
CA ALA A 18 -7.85 10.63 -9.08
C ALA A 18 -7.63 9.73 -10.31
N LEU A 19 -6.82 8.67 -10.16
CA LEU A 19 -6.45 7.77 -11.26
C LEU A 19 -7.60 6.81 -11.63
N ASN A 20 -8.20 6.19 -10.60
CA ASN A 20 -9.30 5.23 -10.76
C ASN A 20 -10.38 5.44 -9.68
N PRO A 21 -11.32 6.37 -9.88
CA PRO A 21 -12.40 6.64 -8.94
C PRO A 21 -13.31 5.43 -8.65
N ALA A 22 -13.31 4.43 -9.53
CA ALA A 22 -14.12 3.22 -9.36
C ALA A 22 -13.47 2.19 -8.42
N ARG A 23 -12.15 2.31 -8.18
CA ARG A 23 -11.45 1.43 -7.25
C ARG A 23 -11.68 1.87 -5.81
N THR A 24 -12.76 1.36 -5.24
CA THR A 24 -13.23 1.72 -3.90
C THR A 24 -13.44 0.50 -3.04
N VAL A 25 -13.51 0.73 -1.73
CA VAL A 25 -13.88 -0.26 -0.72
C VAL A 25 -14.87 0.37 0.26
N MET A 26 -15.77 -0.44 0.80
CA MET A 26 -16.72 0.02 1.80
C MET A 26 -16.17 -0.27 3.20
N ILE A 27 -16.07 0.77 4.04
CA ILE A 27 -15.67 0.67 5.44
C ILE A 27 -16.71 1.41 6.28
N ASP A 28 -17.30 0.73 7.25
CA ASP A 28 -18.29 1.30 8.17
C ASP A 28 -19.42 2.07 7.47
N GLY A 29 -19.86 1.56 6.32
CA GLY A 29 -20.91 2.18 5.51
C GLY A 29 -20.47 3.35 4.63
N ALA A 30 -19.19 3.73 4.64
CA ALA A 30 -18.62 4.75 3.78
C ALA A 30 -17.81 4.14 2.63
N THR A 31 -18.03 4.63 1.42
CA THR A 31 -17.22 4.27 0.25
C THR A 31 -15.95 5.12 0.23
N VAL A 32 -14.79 4.47 0.26
CA VAL A 32 -13.48 5.11 0.27
C VAL A 32 -12.58 4.53 -0.83
N PRO A 33 -11.51 5.22 -1.26
CA PRO A 33 -10.54 4.66 -2.21
C PRO A 33 -9.99 3.32 -1.73
N GLY A 34 -9.85 2.37 -2.65
CA GLY A 34 -9.48 0.98 -2.39
C GLY A 34 -8.01 0.78 -1.96
N ILE A 35 -7.56 1.56 -0.98
CA ILE A 35 -6.26 1.44 -0.34
C ILE A 35 -6.43 1.58 1.17
N LEU A 36 -5.89 0.66 1.94
CA LEU A 36 -6.06 0.54 3.39
C LEU A 36 -4.72 0.33 4.08
N VAL A 37 -4.60 0.78 5.33
CA VAL A 37 -3.45 0.49 6.19
C VAL A 37 -3.73 -0.75 7.02
N ARG A 38 -2.86 -1.73 6.94
CA ARG A 38 -3.05 -3.02 7.57
C ARG A 38 -2.81 -3.01 9.09
N GLU A 39 -1.94 -2.15 9.59
CA GLU A 39 -1.67 -2.00 11.02
C GLU A 39 -2.93 -1.73 11.85
N ASN A 40 -3.94 -1.13 11.23
CA ASN A 40 -5.20 -0.78 11.86
C ASN A 40 -6.29 -1.84 11.65
N MET A 41 -5.95 -2.98 11.05
CA MET A 41 -6.87 -4.06 10.77
C MET A 41 -6.46 -5.32 11.52
N GLU A 42 -7.42 -6.05 12.07
CA GLU A 42 -7.12 -7.39 12.58
C GLU A 42 -6.53 -8.27 11.47
N PRO A 43 -5.45 -9.01 11.74
CA PRO A 43 -4.75 -9.77 10.70
C PRO A 43 -5.54 -11.03 10.31
N ARG A 44 -6.57 -10.87 9.52
CA ARG A 44 -7.27 -11.97 8.86
C ARG A 44 -6.83 -12.03 7.40
N PHE A 45 -5.73 -12.70 7.14
CA PHE A 45 -5.15 -12.89 5.81
C PHE A 45 -6.13 -13.45 4.76
N ASN A 46 -7.14 -14.16 5.19
CA ASN A 46 -8.11 -14.80 4.33
C ASN A 46 -9.23 -13.85 3.84
N GLU A 47 -9.24 -12.61 4.31
CA GLU A 47 -10.29 -11.64 4.01
C GLU A 47 -9.83 -10.46 3.13
N ALA A 48 -8.63 -10.55 2.53
CA ALA A 48 -8.20 -9.54 1.58
C ALA A 48 -9.21 -9.43 0.43
N GLN A 49 -9.87 -8.29 0.32
CA GLN A 49 -10.84 -8.05 -0.75
C GLN A 49 -10.10 -7.92 -2.08
N PRO A 50 -10.55 -8.60 -3.14
CA PRO A 50 -9.98 -8.41 -4.47
C PRO A 50 -10.10 -6.95 -4.90
N GLY A 51 -9.06 -6.45 -5.57
CA GLY A 51 -9.06 -5.07 -6.05
C GLY A 51 -8.72 -4.00 -5.01
N VAL A 52 -8.33 -4.37 -3.79
CA VAL A 52 -7.91 -3.46 -2.72
C VAL A 52 -6.42 -3.59 -2.46
N PHE A 53 -5.75 -2.45 -2.26
CA PHE A 53 -4.35 -2.37 -1.85
C PHE A 53 -4.25 -2.28 -0.32
N TYR A 54 -3.40 -3.11 0.29
CA TYR A 54 -3.17 -3.15 1.73
C TYR A 54 -1.74 -2.73 2.04
N VAL A 55 -1.58 -1.55 2.61
CA VAL A 55 -0.29 -1.00 3.02
C VAL A 55 0.12 -1.58 4.37
N ASP A 56 1.32 -2.16 4.42
CA ASP A 56 1.91 -2.76 5.61
C ASP A 56 3.27 -2.09 5.86
N PHE A 57 3.39 -1.36 6.95
CA PHE A 57 4.63 -0.69 7.33
C PHE A 57 5.49 -1.65 8.14
N GLY A 58 6.72 -1.84 7.69
CA GLY A 58 7.69 -2.73 8.31
C GLY A 58 8.64 -2.05 9.28
N GLU A 59 9.81 -2.63 9.43
CA GLU A 59 10.84 -2.15 10.34
C GLU A 59 11.39 -0.79 9.92
N MET A 60 11.76 -0.01 10.95
CA MET A 60 12.41 1.27 10.75
C MET A 60 13.92 1.09 10.80
N LEU A 61 14.60 1.71 9.85
CA LEU A 61 16.05 1.74 9.74
C LEU A 61 16.52 3.18 9.97
N ILE A 62 17.45 3.35 10.88
CA ILE A 62 18.11 4.64 11.13
C ILE A 62 19.36 4.69 10.26
N ALA A 63 19.44 5.65 9.34
CA ALA A 63 20.68 5.89 8.62
C ALA A 63 21.66 6.63 9.53
N GLU A 64 22.87 6.10 9.70
CA GLU A 64 23.94 6.77 10.41
C GLU A 64 24.49 7.93 9.55
N SER A 65 23.99 9.14 9.81
CA SER A 65 24.48 10.35 9.16
C SER A 65 24.39 11.54 10.14
N ALA A 66 25.10 12.62 9.83
CA ALA A 66 25.04 13.87 10.60
C ALA A 66 23.64 14.50 10.59
N HIS A 67 22.83 14.18 9.59
CA HIS A 67 21.40 14.50 9.51
C HIS A 67 20.63 13.18 9.37
N PRO A 68 20.09 12.64 10.47
CA PRO A 68 19.50 11.32 10.48
C PRO A 68 18.24 11.27 9.59
N MET A 69 18.40 10.71 8.41
CA MET A 69 17.30 10.30 7.58
C MET A 69 16.83 8.93 8.06
N LEU A 70 15.56 8.84 8.38
CA LEU A 70 14.94 7.58 8.73
C LEU A 70 14.43 6.88 7.48
N GLY A 71 14.62 5.57 7.42
CA GLY A 71 14.06 4.69 6.41
C GLY A 71 13.09 3.71 7.04
N MET A 72 12.04 3.35 6.32
CA MET A 72 11.07 2.38 6.75
C MET A 72 10.69 1.49 5.58
N ASP A 73 10.78 0.18 5.76
CA ASP A 73 10.28 -0.75 4.75
C ASP A 73 8.76 -0.69 4.68
N CYS A 74 8.23 -0.79 3.49
CA CYS A 74 6.79 -0.81 3.25
C CYS A 74 6.48 -1.89 2.22
N ARG A 75 5.42 -2.65 2.47
CA ARG A 75 4.85 -3.62 1.53
C ARG A 75 3.42 -3.24 1.23
N ILE A 76 3.04 -3.38 -0.02
CA ILE A 76 1.66 -3.18 -0.46
C ILE A 76 1.17 -4.48 -1.05
N TRP A 77 0.21 -5.09 -0.37
CA TRP A 77 -0.40 -6.36 -0.77
C TRP A 77 -1.67 -6.10 -1.54
N TYR A 78 -1.94 -6.92 -2.54
CA TYR A 78 -3.18 -6.88 -3.29
C TYR A 78 -3.46 -8.23 -3.93
N ALA A 79 -4.72 -8.46 -4.24
CA ALA A 79 -5.18 -9.70 -4.84
C ALA A 79 -6.16 -9.41 -5.98
N SER A 80 -6.15 -10.28 -6.96
CA SER A 80 -7.19 -10.36 -7.98
C SER A 80 -7.99 -11.67 -7.84
N GLU A 81 -9.22 -11.62 -8.26
CA GLU A 81 -10.12 -12.77 -8.31
C GLU A 81 -10.63 -12.92 -9.74
N GLY A 82 -10.57 -14.14 -10.26
CA GLY A 82 -11.09 -14.44 -11.59
C GLY A 82 -12.59 -14.64 -11.58
N THR A 83 -13.21 -14.48 -12.73
CA THR A 83 -14.62 -14.82 -12.91
C THR A 83 -14.81 -16.32 -13.03
N THR A 84 -15.97 -16.83 -12.56
CA THR A 84 -16.33 -18.23 -12.69
C THR A 84 -16.42 -18.61 -14.15
N GLY A 85 -15.66 -19.62 -14.56
CA GLY A 85 -15.61 -20.08 -15.98
C GLY A 85 -14.51 -19.42 -16.83
N GLY A 86 -13.77 -18.44 -16.29
CA GLY A 86 -12.58 -17.89 -16.94
C GLY A 86 -11.42 -18.87 -16.91
N SER A 87 -10.59 -18.84 -17.95
CA SER A 87 -9.39 -19.69 -18.06
C SER A 87 -8.22 -19.18 -17.20
N GLY A 88 -8.46 -18.25 -16.27
CA GLY A 88 -7.44 -17.58 -15.44
C GLY A 88 -6.81 -16.35 -16.09
N VAL A 89 -7.11 -16.07 -17.35
CA VAL A 89 -6.59 -14.90 -18.09
C VAL A 89 -7.14 -13.59 -17.52
N ASP A 90 -8.38 -13.59 -17.10
CA ASP A 90 -9.08 -12.46 -16.46
C ASP A 90 -8.43 -12.05 -15.12
N ARG A 91 -8.00 -13.02 -14.31
CA ARG A 91 -7.23 -12.76 -13.09
C ARG A 91 -5.91 -12.06 -13.35
N GLY A 92 -5.20 -12.51 -14.37
CA GLY A 92 -3.94 -11.91 -14.79
C GLY A 92 -4.11 -10.49 -15.31
N ARG A 93 -5.20 -10.19 -16.01
CA ARG A 93 -5.51 -8.83 -16.48
C ARG A 93 -5.78 -7.88 -15.33
N MET A 94 -6.66 -8.26 -14.40
CA MET A 94 -6.94 -7.44 -13.19
C MET A 94 -5.66 -7.20 -12.40
N LEU A 95 -4.81 -8.20 -12.26
CA LEU A 95 -3.56 -8.07 -11.53
C LEU A 95 -2.59 -7.11 -12.25
N ALA A 96 -2.49 -7.20 -13.58
CA ALA A 96 -1.66 -6.29 -14.39
C ALA A 96 -2.19 -4.84 -14.33
N GLU A 97 -3.50 -4.64 -14.33
CA GLU A 97 -4.11 -3.32 -14.12
C GLU A 97 -3.75 -2.76 -12.74
N MET A 98 -3.82 -3.58 -11.69
CA MET A 98 -3.42 -3.15 -10.35
C MET A 98 -1.92 -2.85 -10.25
N ASP A 99 -1.07 -3.64 -10.92
CA ASP A 99 0.37 -3.37 -11.00
C ASP A 99 0.64 -1.97 -11.60
N ASP A 100 0.00 -1.67 -12.73
CA ASP A 100 0.13 -0.39 -13.43
C ASP A 100 -0.41 0.78 -12.58
N GLU A 101 -1.58 0.62 -11.96
CA GLU A 101 -2.14 1.60 -11.05
C GLU A 101 -1.20 1.86 -9.87
N LEU A 102 -0.65 0.82 -9.25
CA LEU A 102 0.25 0.96 -8.11
C LEU A 102 1.51 1.73 -8.46
N VAL A 103 2.14 1.40 -9.59
CA VAL A 103 3.31 2.14 -10.08
C VAL A 103 2.97 3.61 -10.30
N ARG A 104 1.81 3.91 -10.90
CA ARG A 104 1.39 5.29 -11.18
C ARG A 104 1.08 6.08 -9.91
N ILE A 105 0.38 5.51 -8.93
CA ILE A 105 0.08 6.23 -7.69
C ILE A 105 1.32 6.43 -6.81
N CYS A 106 2.35 5.61 -6.97
CA CYS A 106 3.64 5.81 -6.33
C CYS A 106 4.50 6.88 -7.03
N MET A 107 4.05 7.46 -8.15
CA MET A 107 4.78 8.50 -8.87
C MET A 107 4.02 9.85 -8.84
N PRO A 108 4.72 10.98 -8.59
CA PRO A 108 6.14 11.11 -8.23
C PRO A 108 6.44 10.51 -6.83
N PRO A 109 7.67 10.03 -6.56
CA PRO A 109 7.99 9.27 -5.36
C PRO A 109 8.28 10.19 -4.16
N HIS A 110 7.44 11.20 -3.94
CA HIS A 110 7.53 12.12 -2.81
C HIS A 110 6.18 12.79 -2.52
N THR A 111 6.06 13.30 -1.31
CA THR A 111 4.97 14.19 -0.86
C THR A 111 5.46 15.08 0.27
N GLU A 112 4.73 16.14 0.59
CA GLU A 112 4.92 16.93 1.80
C GLU A 112 4.58 16.09 3.04
N MET A 113 5.29 16.31 4.13
CA MET A 113 4.97 15.68 5.40
C MET A 113 4.01 16.55 6.18
N LEU A 114 2.80 16.04 6.41
CA LEU A 114 1.71 16.77 7.06
C LEU A 114 1.33 16.09 8.39
N ASP A 115 0.97 16.92 9.36
CA ASP A 115 0.35 16.47 10.61
C ASP A 115 -1.17 16.36 10.45
N TYR A 116 -1.66 15.16 10.23
CA TYR A 116 -3.08 14.86 10.08
C TYR A 116 -3.85 14.77 11.41
N SER A 117 -3.19 14.97 12.55
CA SER A 117 -3.89 15.11 13.84
C SER A 117 -4.60 16.46 13.96
N GLN A 118 -4.25 17.42 13.09
CA GLN A 118 -4.83 18.75 13.01
C GLN A 118 -5.83 18.87 11.87
N THR A 119 -6.76 19.83 11.97
CA THR A 119 -7.74 20.14 10.93
C THR A 119 -7.79 21.64 10.69
N PRO A 120 -7.30 22.17 9.54
CA PRO A 120 -6.66 21.45 8.46
C PRO A 120 -5.32 20.83 8.85
N ALA A 121 -4.84 19.82 8.12
CA ALA A 121 -3.55 19.22 8.36
C ALA A 121 -2.43 20.28 8.25
N ALA A 122 -1.49 20.29 9.20
CA ALA A 122 -0.41 21.25 9.25
C ALA A 122 0.83 20.74 8.52
N ASP A 123 1.49 21.62 7.74
CA ASP A 123 2.77 21.32 7.12
C ASP A 123 3.88 21.28 8.18
N LEU A 124 4.67 20.20 8.15
CA LEU A 124 5.81 20.02 9.07
C LEU A 124 7.14 20.51 8.47
N GLY A 125 7.11 21.19 7.32
CA GLY A 125 8.29 21.79 6.68
C GLY A 125 9.30 20.78 6.12
N SER A 126 8.92 19.51 5.98
CA SER A 126 9.76 18.44 5.44
C SER A 126 8.98 17.54 4.49
N GLY A 127 9.70 16.66 3.78
CA GLY A 127 9.11 15.76 2.80
C GLY A 127 9.21 14.30 3.20
N VAL A 128 8.33 13.51 2.60
CA VAL A 128 8.38 12.05 2.60
C VAL A 128 8.70 11.58 1.21
N PHE A 129 9.68 10.72 1.07
CA PHE A 129 10.18 10.19 -0.20
C PHE A 129 10.10 8.67 -0.17
N TRP A 130 10.05 8.02 -1.32
CA TRP A 130 10.08 6.56 -1.39
C TRP A 130 10.72 6.04 -2.66
N THR A 131 11.13 4.78 -2.63
CA THR A 131 11.65 4.11 -3.83
C THR A 131 10.51 3.74 -4.78
N VAL A 132 10.84 3.51 -6.04
CA VAL A 132 9.90 2.89 -6.98
C VAL A 132 9.51 1.50 -6.43
N PRO A 133 8.23 1.12 -6.48
CA PRO A 133 7.80 -0.18 -5.99
C PRO A 133 8.40 -1.33 -6.81
N GLU A 134 8.99 -2.30 -6.11
CA GLU A 134 9.45 -3.56 -6.68
C GLU A 134 8.33 -4.59 -6.59
N LEU A 135 7.79 -4.96 -7.75
CA LEU A 135 6.68 -5.92 -7.83
C LEU A 135 7.20 -7.35 -7.65
N GLY A 136 6.55 -8.12 -6.80
CA GLY A 136 6.90 -9.49 -6.52
C GLY A 136 5.68 -10.40 -6.31
N ASN A 137 5.88 -11.68 -6.51
CA ASN A 137 4.87 -12.66 -6.12
C ASN A 137 4.93 -12.87 -4.61
N ALA A 138 3.78 -12.95 -3.96
CA ALA A 138 3.72 -13.18 -2.53
C ALA A 138 4.50 -14.45 -2.14
N PRO A 139 5.30 -14.41 -1.05
CA PRO A 139 6.09 -15.57 -0.62
C PRO A 139 5.27 -16.82 -0.30
N GLY A 140 3.97 -16.74 -0.23
CA GLY A 140 3.05 -17.86 -0.04
C GLY A 140 2.50 -18.45 -1.34
N ASN A 141 2.85 -17.89 -2.51
CA ASN A 141 2.63 -18.53 -3.81
C ASN A 141 3.73 -19.56 -4.18
N ALA A 142 4.75 -19.75 -3.30
CA ALA A 142 5.38 -21.06 -3.27
C ALA A 142 4.23 -22.07 -3.10
N PRO A 143 4.16 -23.15 -3.95
CA PRO A 143 3.03 -24.05 -3.92
C PRO A 143 2.83 -24.48 -2.47
N ILE A 144 1.78 -23.96 -1.84
CA ILE A 144 1.31 -24.45 -0.55
C ILE A 144 1.05 -25.90 -0.84
N ALA A 145 1.97 -26.75 -0.34
CA ALA A 145 1.98 -28.14 -0.62
C ALA A 145 0.57 -28.66 -0.38
N LYS A 146 -0.15 -28.97 -1.47
CA LYS A 146 -1.32 -29.82 -1.48
C LYS A 146 -2.46 -29.49 -0.52
N GLN A 147 -2.78 -28.23 -0.30
CA GLN A 147 -4.05 -27.91 0.35
C GLN A 147 -5.14 -27.84 -0.72
N GLN A 148 -6.27 -28.47 -0.39
CA GLN A 148 -7.42 -28.64 -1.27
C GLN A 148 -7.88 -27.32 -1.86
N TRP A 149 -8.04 -27.31 -3.19
CA TRP A 149 -8.50 -26.17 -3.99
C TRP A 149 -9.93 -25.80 -3.58
N SER A 150 -10.07 -24.81 -2.69
CA SER A 150 -11.36 -24.22 -2.34
C SER A 150 -11.68 -23.00 -3.22
N ALA A 151 -12.88 -22.48 -3.19
CA ALA A 151 -13.26 -21.28 -3.96
C ALA A 151 -12.37 -20.06 -3.67
N SER A 152 -11.67 -20.02 -2.53
CA SER A 152 -10.66 -19.01 -2.20
C SER A 152 -9.38 -19.09 -3.02
N GLU A 153 -9.17 -20.21 -3.70
CA GLU A 153 -7.98 -20.46 -4.55
C GLU A 153 -8.08 -19.82 -5.92
N ALA A 154 -9.22 -19.21 -6.25
CA ALA A 154 -9.37 -18.36 -7.40
C ALA A 154 -8.57 -17.05 -7.30
N ARG A 155 -8.00 -16.72 -6.13
CA ARG A 155 -7.24 -15.50 -5.88
C ARG A 155 -5.76 -15.65 -6.20
N ILE A 156 -5.23 -14.67 -6.91
CA ILE A 156 -3.78 -14.50 -7.07
C ILE A 156 -3.39 -13.29 -6.23
N THR A 157 -2.46 -13.50 -5.31
CA THR A 157 -1.94 -12.45 -4.45
C THR A 157 -0.57 -12.01 -4.94
N ARG A 158 -0.35 -10.71 -4.94
CA ARG A 158 0.92 -10.08 -5.26
C ARG A 158 1.29 -9.08 -4.17
N TYR A 159 2.55 -8.71 -4.08
CA TYR A 159 2.98 -7.59 -3.27
C TYR A 159 3.94 -6.70 -4.05
N ALA A 160 4.00 -5.45 -3.66
CA ALA A 160 5.06 -4.54 -4.04
C ALA A 160 5.85 -4.17 -2.78
N GLN A 161 7.16 -4.09 -2.92
CA GLN A 161 8.04 -3.63 -1.85
C GLN A 161 8.63 -2.29 -2.23
N LEU A 162 8.66 -1.37 -1.27
CA LEU A 162 9.28 -0.07 -1.41
C LEU A 162 9.86 0.35 -0.05
N ARG A 163 10.70 1.38 -0.05
CA ARG A 163 11.23 1.96 1.16
C ARG A 163 10.86 3.43 1.23
N ILE A 164 10.35 3.85 2.38
CA ILE A 164 9.95 5.22 2.67
C ILE A 164 11.07 5.89 3.44
N TYR A 165 11.41 7.14 3.07
CA TYR A 165 12.44 7.95 3.71
C TYR A 165 11.85 9.29 4.14
N PHE A 166 12.27 9.76 5.31
CA PHE A 166 11.87 11.05 5.84
C PHE A 166 12.90 11.57 6.85
N PHE A 167 12.88 12.87 7.06
CA PHE A 167 13.65 13.49 8.14
C PHE A 167 12.72 13.72 9.34
N LEU A 168 13.27 13.56 10.55
CA LEU A 168 12.54 14.00 11.73
C LEU A 168 12.41 15.53 11.68
N PRO A 169 11.24 16.10 12.03
CA PRO A 169 11.15 17.54 12.24
C PRO A 169 12.21 17.95 13.24
N GLU A 170 12.91 19.04 12.97
CA GLU A 170 13.81 19.64 13.97
C GLU A 170 12.95 19.96 15.20
N ALA A 171 13.33 19.38 16.34
CA ALA A 171 12.71 19.80 17.59
C ALA A 171 13.06 21.29 17.75
N GLU A 172 12.05 22.14 17.82
CA GLU A 172 12.26 23.54 18.17
C GLU A 172 13.08 23.59 19.46
N ALA A 173 14.31 24.11 19.34
CA ALA A 173 15.27 24.20 20.41
C ALA A 173 14.92 25.33 21.39
#